data_5f42e6113afd0eb6c07973e2615190ad
#
_entry.id   5f42e6113afd0eb6c07973e2615190ad
#
_cell.length_a   1.000
_cell.length_b   1.000
_cell.length_c   1.000
_cell.angle_alpha   90.00
_cell.angle_beta   90.00
_cell.angle_gamma   90.00
#
_symmetry.space_group_name_H-M   'P 1'
#
loop_
_entity.id
_entity.type
_entity.pdbx_description
1 polymer ?
#
loop_
_entity_poly.entity_id
_entity_poly.type
_entity_poly.pdbx_seq_one_letter_code
_entity_poly.pdbx_strand_id
1 'polypeptide(L)'
;MAQPVYSWDEAASAGRNAHRMLPGLLRAYFEEGRALASQKATPQELHRLRLATKRFRYTLEVFRPCYGPGLDARLAGLRKIQQQLGEINDCAATGRLLNEHLAPRSPVRARLERFLRARTVQKIAQFKAFWQDHFDRPGELERWTDYLARRTTRRTSAAPRPTAGSAPSAS
;
A
#
# COMPACT_ATOMS: atom_id res chain seq x y z
N MET A 1 1.01 3.80 19.52
CA MET A 1 1.65 4.98 18.91
C MET A 1 0.57 5.93 18.45
N ALA A 2 0.63 7.21 18.84
CA ALA A 2 -0.28 8.23 18.36
C ALA A 2 -0.11 8.39 16.85
N GLN A 3 -1.21 8.34 16.10
CA GLN A 3 -1.16 8.64 14.68
C GLN A 3 -0.76 10.11 14.52
N PRO A 4 0.19 10.44 13.63
CA PRO A 4 0.53 11.82 13.37
C PRO A 4 -0.73 12.56 12.92
N VAL A 5 -1.10 13.61 13.66
CA VAL A 5 -2.23 14.47 13.31
C VAL A 5 -1.80 15.31 12.12
N TYR A 6 -2.17 14.88 10.91
CA TYR A 6 -1.97 15.68 9.71
C TYR A 6 -3.14 16.65 9.57
N SER A 7 -2.90 17.94 9.81
CA SER A 7 -3.88 18.96 9.53
C SER A 7 -3.98 19.21 8.02
N TRP A 8 -5.17 19.07 7.49
CA TRP A 8 -5.47 19.48 6.11
C TRP A 8 -5.46 21.02 6.03
N ASP A 9 -4.76 21.56 5.05
CA ASP A 9 -4.75 22.99 4.78
C ASP A 9 -5.77 23.28 3.67
N GLU A 10 -6.88 23.87 4.04
CA GLU A 10 -8.00 24.19 3.11
C GLU A 10 -7.61 25.24 2.07
N ALA A 11 -6.67 26.13 2.41
CA ALA A 11 -6.16 27.14 1.47
C ALA A 11 -5.16 26.57 0.46
N ALA A 12 -4.62 25.37 0.70
CA ALA A 12 -3.65 24.74 -0.17
C ALA A 12 -4.34 23.78 -1.16
N SER A 13 -3.76 23.65 -2.37
CA SER A 13 -4.21 22.65 -3.33
C SER A 13 -4.06 21.22 -2.77
N ALA A 14 -4.87 20.28 -3.29
CA ALA A 14 -4.77 18.85 -2.96
C ALA A 14 -3.35 18.31 -3.17
N GLY A 15 -2.67 18.72 -4.24
CA GLY A 15 -1.28 18.33 -4.49
C GLY A 15 -0.31 18.84 -3.44
N ARG A 16 -0.48 20.09 -2.97
CA ARG A 16 0.35 20.65 -1.89
C ARG A 16 0.14 19.89 -0.58
N ASN A 17 -1.10 19.59 -0.23
CA ASN A 17 -1.42 18.75 0.93
C ASN A 17 -0.82 17.35 0.81
N ALA A 18 -0.95 16.70 -0.36
CA ALA A 18 -0.36 15.38 -0.60
C ALA A 18 1.15 15.37 -0.39
N HIS A 19 1.89 16.31 -1.01
CA HIS A 19 3.36 16.41 -0.87
C HIS A 19 3.81 16.67 0.57
N ARG A 20 2.98 17.35 1.38
CA ARG A 20 3.26 17.61 2.80
C ARG A 20 2.99 16.41 3.69
N MET A 21 1.90 15.68 3.43
CA MET A 21 1.39 14.65 4.35
C MET A 21 1.89 13.24 4.02
N LEU A 22 1.95 12.88 2.74
CA LEU A 22 2.25 11.50 2.33
C LEU A 22 3.64 11.00 2.72
N PRO A 23 4.72 11.81 2.75
CA PRO A 23 6.02 11.37 3.24
C PRO A 23 6.00 10.92 4.71
N GLY A 24 5.23 11.59 5.57
CA GLY A 24 5.07 11.20 6.96
C GLY A 24 4.26 9.91 7.13
N LEU A 25 3.15 9.76 6.38
CA LEU A 25 2.36 8.53 6.34
C LEU A 25 3.19 7.34 5.85
N LEU A 26 4.03 7.57 4.85
CA LEU A 26 4.96 6.58 4.32
C LEU A 26 5.93 6.09 5.40
N ARG A 27 6.59 7.01 6.12
CA ARG A 27 7.55 6.65 7.18
C ARG A 27 6.90 5.79 8.25
N ALA A 28 5.74 6.20 8.76
CA ALA A 28 5.00 5.42 9.75
C ALA A 28 4.65 4.01 9.24
N TYR A 29 4.25 3.89 7.98
CA TYR A 29 3.96 2.60 7.34
C TYR A 29 5.21 1.72 7.23
N PHE A 30 6.37 2.28 6.83
CA PHE A 30 7.63 1.54 6.74
C PHE A 30 8.12 1.09 8.11
N GLU A 31 8.02 1.94 9.15
CA GLU A 31 8.40 1.60 10.52
C GLU A 31 7.58 0.40 11.05
N GLU A 32 6.25 0.43 10.87
CA GLU A 32 5.37 -0.68 11.26
C GLU A 32 5.73 -1.96 10.49
N GLY A 33 5.93 -1.87 9.18
CA GLY A 33 6.27 -3.02 8.35
C GLY A 33 7.63 -3.62 8.68
N ARG A 34 8.66 -2.81 8.93
CA ARG A 34 10.00 -3.24 9.37
C ARG A 34 9.94 -4.00 10.69
N ALA A 35 9.21 -3.46 11.67
CA ALA A 35 9.04 -4.11 12.95
C ALA A 35 8.44 -5.51 12.80
N LEU A 36 7.41 -5.67 11.98
CA LEU A 36 6.73 -6.96 11.76
C LEU A 36 7.50 -7.91 10.82
N ALA A 37 8.32 -7.39 9.91
CA ALA A 37 9.18 -8.22 9.08
C ALA A 37 10.40 -8.78 9.83
N SER A 38 10.94 -8.04 10.81
CA SER A 38 12.14 -8.44 11.56
C SER A 38 11.88 -9.39 12.73
N GLN A 39 10.68 -9.31 13.36
CA GLN A 39 10.35 -10.07 14.57
C GLN A 39 9.24 -11.11 14.32
N LYS A 40 8.94 -11.93 15.35
CA LYS A 40 7.83 -12.89 15.29
C LYS A 40 6.51 -12.13 15.41
N ALA A 41 5.85 -11.89 14.27
CA ALA A 41 4.57 -11.20 14.22
C ALA A 41 3.40 -12.16 14.49
N THR A 42 2.41 -11.68 15.24
CA THR A 42 1.15 -12.40 15.47
C THR A 42 0.19 -12.24 14.27
N PRO A 43 -0.79 -13.14 14.08
CA PRO A 43 -1.81 -12.98 13.04
C PRO A 43 -2.58 -11.65 13.13
N GLN A 44 -2.83 -11.15 14.35
CA GLN A 44 -3.51 -9.88 14.59
C GLN A 44 -2.68 -8.68 14.14
N GLU A 45 -1.37 -8.71 14.37
CA GLU A 45 -0.46 -7.67 13.92
C GLU A 45 -0.35 -7.64 12.40
N LEU A 46 -0.23 -8.81 11.75
CA LEU A 46 -0.23 -8.93 10.29
C LEU A 46 -1.56 -8.47 9.68
N HIS A 47 -2.69 -8.74 10.35
CA HIS A 47 -3.98 -8.22 9.92
C HIS A 47 -4.03 -6.68 10.02
N ARG A 48 -3.50 -6.07 11.09
CA ARG A 48 -3.40 -4.61 11.21
C ARG A 48 -2.55 -4.00 10.10
N LEU A 49 -1.38 -4.60 9.83
CA LEU A 49 -0.53 -4.17 8.72
C LEU A 49 -1.24 -4.28 7.35
N ARG A 50 -2.02 -5.35 7.14
CA ARG A 50 -2.86 -5.47 5.93
C ARG A 50 -3.84 -4.31 5.78
N LEU A 51 -4.52 -3.92 6.87
CA LEU A 51 -5.42 -2.78 6.86
C LEU A 51 -4.68 -1.45 6.65
N ALA A 52 -3.49 -1.29 7.25
CA ALA A 52 -2.63 -0.13 7.03
C ALA A 52 -2.17 -0.05 5.58
N THR A 53 -1.71 -1.18 4.99
CA THR A 53 -1.35 -1.27 3.57
C THR A 53 -2.50 -0.88 2.65
N LYS A 54 -3.70 -1.38 2.93
CA LYS A 54 -4.91 -1.06 2.16
C LYS A 54 -5.22 0.44 2.22
N ARG A 55 -5.20 1.03 3.42
CA ARG A 55 -5.45 2.46 3.62
C ARG A 55 -4.40 3.30 2.91
N PHE A 56 -3.12 3.02 3.11
CA PHE A 56 -2.03 3.77 2.48
C PHE A 56 -2.10 3.69 0.96
N ARG A 57 -2.33 2.51 0.40
CA ARG A 57 -2.50 2.32 -1.05
C ARG A 57 -3.66 3.14 -1.61
N TYR A 58 -4.83 3.12 -0.97
CA TYR A 58 -5.98 3.90 -1.43
C TYR A 58 -5.72 5.40 -1.30
N THR A 59 -5.05 5.85 -0.24
CA THR A 59 -4.65 7.25 -0.11
C THR A 59 -3.77 7.67 -1.28
N LEU A 60 -2.77 6.87 -1.66
CA LEU A 60 -1.94 7.16 -2.83
C LEU A 60 -2.75 7.16 -4.15
N GLU A 61 -3.72 6.25 -4.29
CA GLU A 61 -4.59 6.20 -5.49
C GLU A 61 -5.48 7.45 -5.61
N VAL A 62 -6.00 7.98 -4.51
CA VAL A 62 -6.75 9.24 -4.48
C VAL A 62 -5.88 10.41 -4.98
N PHE A 63 -4.62 10.46 -4.56
CA PHE A 63 -3.70 11.52 -4.97
C PHE A 63 -2.93 11.22 -6.26
N ARG A 64 -3.28 10.14 -6.98
CA ARG A 64 -2.62 9.75 -8.23
C ARG A 64 -2.49 10.89 -9.26
N PRO A 65 -3.49 11.78 -9.46
CA PRO A 65 -3.36 12.90 -10.40
C PRO A 65 -2.27 13.92 -10.02
N CYS A 66 -1.80 13.89 -8.76
CA CYS A 66 -0.77 14.80 -8.25
C CYS A 66 0.65 14.28 -8.51
N TYR A 67 0.79 13.03 -8.98
CA TYR A 67 2.06 12.32 -9.15
C TYR A 67 2.25 11.84 -10.59
N GLY A 68 3.51 11.62 -10.97
CA GLY A 68 3.87 11.08 -12.28
C GLY A 68 3.84 9.54 -12.33
N PRO A 69 4.24 8.95 -13.46
CA PRO A 69 4.12 7.51 -13.72
C PRO A 69 4.88 6.61 -12.74
N GLY A 70 5.88 7.13 -12.03
CA GLY A 70 6.59 6.39 -10.98
C GLY A 70 5.71 5.92 -9.82
N LEU A 71 4.48 6.45 -9.66
CA LEU A 71 3.54 5.99 -8.65
C LEU A 71 3.01 4.59 -8.94
N ASP A 72 2.87 4.21 -10.20
CA ASP A 72 2.32 2.90 -10.58
C ASP A 72 3.20 1.73 -10.14
N ALA A 73 4.52 1.86 -10.27
CA ALA A 73 5.47 0.87 -9.76
C ALA A 73 5.37 0.72 -8.24
N ARG A 74 5.20 1.84 -7.52
CA ARG A 74 5.03 1.87 -6.06
C ARG A 74 3.71 1.23 -5.62
N LEU A 75 2.63 1.53 -6.31
CA LEU A 75 1.33 0.89 -6.08
C LEU A 75 1.38 -0.61 -6.35
N ALA A 76 2.13 -1.06 -7.36
CA ALA A 76 2.33 -2.49 -7.63
C ALA A 76 3.01 -3.21 -6.45
N GLY A 77 4.05 -2.61 -5.85
CA GLY A 77 4.69 -3.14 -4.63
C GLY A 77 3.71 -3.28 -3.46
N LEU A 78 2.90 -2.23 -3.21
CA LEU A 78 1.88 -2.26 -2.15
C LEU A 78 0.79 -3.31 -2.42
N ARG A 79 0.36 -3.50 -3.68
CA ARG A 79 -0.59 -4.58 -4.05
C ARG A 79 -0.01 -5.94 -3.75
N LYS A 80 1.27 -6.16 -4.03
CA LYS A 80 1.94 -7.43 -3.73
C LYS A 80 1.98 -7.72 -2.24
N ILE A 81 2.34 -6.73 -1.41
CA ILE A 81 2.28 -6.84 0.06
C ILE A 81 0.86 -7.15 0.52
N GLN A 82 -0.12 -6.40 0.03
CA GLN A 82 -1.53 -6.60 0.39
C GLN A 82 -2.03 -8.00 0.03
N GLN A 83 -1.62 -8.54 -1.12
CA GLN A 83 -1.93 -9.91 -1.54
C GLN A 83 -1.34 -10.93 -0.56
N GLN A 84 -0.05 -10.83 -0.23
CA GLN A 84 0.62 -11.76 0.68
C GLN A 84 0.02 -11.74 2.09
N LEU A 85 -0.26 -10.55 2.62
CA LEU A 85 -0.94 -10.39 3.91
C LEU A 85 -2.38 -10.91 3.86
N GLY A 86 -3.06 -10.82 2.70
CA GLY A 86 -4.36 -11.41 2.45
C GLY A 86 -4.32 -12.93 2.60
N GLU A 87 -3.38 -13.58 1.94
CA GLU A 87 -3.22 -15.04 1.99
C GLU A 87 -2.94 -15.56 3.43
N ILE A 88 -2.18 -14.78 4.24
CA ILE A 88 -1.98 -15.09 5.66
C ILE A 88 -3.29 -14.97 6.45
N ASN A 89 -4.02 -13.87 6.22
CA ASN A 89 -5.32 -13.65 6.87
C ASN A 89 -6.34 -14.73 6.51
N ASP A 90 -6.35 -15.21 5.27
CA ASP A 90 -7.25 -16.25 4.81
C ASP A 90 -6.95 -17.60 5.49
N CYS A 91 -5.66 -17.93 5.72
CA CYS A 91 -5.30 -19.09 6.52
C CYS A 91 -5.84 -18.98 7.96
N ALA A 92 -5.74 -17.80 8.57
CA ALA A 92 -6.27 -17.57 9.93
C ALA A 92 -7.80 -17.64 9.97
N ALA A 93 -8.47 -17.08 8.96
CA ALA A 93 -9.94 -17.14 8.84
C ALA A 93 -10.43 -18.60 8.67
N THR A 94 -9.77 -19.36 7.78
CA THR A 94 -10.07 -20.78 7.59
C THR A 94 -9.87 -21.56 8.88
N GLY A 95 -8.81 -21.28 9.64
CA GLY A 95 -8.58 -21.91 10.95
C GLY A 95 -9.72 -21.67 11.95
N ARG A 96 -10.29 -20.45 11.96
CA ARG A 96 -11.47 -20.16 12.80
C ARG A 96 -12.69 -20.98 12.36
N LEU A 97 -12.98 -21.04 11.08
CA LEU A 97 -14.09 -21.85 10.53
C LEU A 97 -13.93 -23.34 10.86
N LEU A 98 -12.71 -23.89 10.79
CA LEU A 98 -12.48 -25.28 11.21
C LEU A 98 -12.81 -25.49 12.67
N ASN A 99 -12.49 -24.52 13.54
CA ASN A 99 -12.79 -24.60 14.97
C ASN A 99 -14.29 -24.53 15.27
N GLU A 100 -15.04 -23.80 14.45
CA GLU A 100 -16.48 -23.62 14.59
C GLU A 100 -17.28 -24.82 14.07
N HIS A 101 -16.82 -25.48 12.99
CA HIS A 101 -17.60 -26.48 12.29
C HIS A 101 -17.12 -27.93 12.44
N LEU A 102 -15.91 -28.15 12.96
CA LEU A 102 -15.36 -29.49 13.14
C LEU A 102 -15.16 -29.83 14.61
N ALA A 103 -15.55 -31.03 15.00
CA ALA A 103 -15.37 -31.52 16.37
C ALA A 103 -13.88 -31.48 16.78
N PRO A 104 -13.55 -31.10 18.04
CA PRO A 104 -12.16 -30.94 18.49
C PRO A 104 -11.27 -32.18 18.32
N ARG A 105 -11.86 -33.39 18.43
CA ARG A 105 -11.17 -34.68 18.29
C ARG A 105 -11.22 -35.28 16.88
N SER A 106 -11.72 -34.55 15.89
CA SER A 106 -11.80 -35.05 14.52
C SER A 106 -10.39 -35.21 13.91
N PRO A 107 -10.04 -36.39 13.36
CA PRO A 107 -8.79 -36.58 12.64
C PRO A 107 -8.64 -35.65 11.42
N VAL A 108 -9.75 -35.33 10.77
CA VAL A 108 -9.81 -34.41 9.63
C VAL A 108 -9.40 -33.00 10.08
N ARG A 109 -9.97 -32.54 11.22
CA ARG A 109 -9.61 -31.24 11.81
C ARG A 109 -8.12 -31.17 12.12
N ALA A 110 -7.57 -32.17 12.80
CA ALA A 110 -6.14 -32.19 13.16
C ALA A 110 -5.23 -32.16 11.93
N ARG A 111 -5.60 -32.81 10.83
CA ARG A 111 -4.87 -32.80 9.55
C ARG A 111 -4.93 -31.42 8.90
N LEU A 112 -6.11 -30.79 8.83
CA LEU A 112 -6.30 -29.48 8.24
C LEU A 112 -5.58 -28.38 9.04
N GLU A 113 -5.64 -28.43 10.36
CA GLU A 113 -4.91 -27.49 11.23
C GLU A 113 -3.38 -27.57 11.02
N ARG A 114 -2.83 -28.77 10.88
CA ARG A 114 -1.40 -28.94 10.57
C ARG A 114 -1.05 -28.33 9.21
N PHE A 115 -1.87 -28.58 8.20
CA PHE A 115 -1.71 -28.00 6.86
C PHE A 115 -1.76 -26.47 6.93
N LEU A 116 -2.77 -25.88 7.58
CA LEU A 116 -2.88 -24.43 7.71
C LEU A 116 -1.73 -23.80 8.47
N ARG A 117 -1.24 -24.45 9.55
CA ARG A 117 -0.06 -23.95 10.27
C ARG A 117 1.19 -23.92 9.39
N ALA A 118 1.46 -25.01 8.66
CA ALA A 118 2.61 -25.07 7.75
C ALA A 118 2.50 -24.01 6.65
N ARG A 119 1.30 -23.87 6.06
CA ARG A 119 1.02 -22.86 5.02
C ARG A 119 1.19 -21.43 5.56
N THR A 120 0.69 -21.15 6.77
CA THR A 120 0.83 -19.83 7.40
C THR A 120 2.31 -19.47 7.60
N VAL A 121 3.12 -20.40 8.13
CA VAL A 121 4.57 -20.20 8.31
C VAL A 121 5.23 -19.88 6.97
N GLN A 122 4.92 -20.64 5.92
CA GLN A 122 5.45 -20.41 4.57
C GLN A 122 5.06 -19.02 4.04
N LYS A 123 3.78 -18.62 4.21
CA LYS A 123 3.29 -17.32 3.73
C LYS A 123 3.91 -16.15 4.50
N ILE A 124 4.10 -16.28 5.79
CA ILE A 124 4.82 -15.28 6.60
C ILE A 124 6.28 -15.15 6.13
N ALA A 125 6.96 -16.26 5.87
CA ALA A 125 8.32 -16.22 5.34
C ALA A 125 8.40 -15.54 3.96
N GLN A 126 7.45 -15.81 3.06
CA GLN A 126 7.35 -15.15 1.76
C GLN A 126 7.11 -13.63 1.88
N PHE A 127 6.23 -13.21 2.78
CA PHE A 127 6.00 -11.79 3.06
C PHE A 127 7.27 -11.11 3.57
N LYS A 128 7.95 -11.71 4.54
CA LYS A 128 9.19 -11.16 5.12
C LYS A 128 10.29 -11.01 4.09
N ALA A 129 10.53 -12.05 3.30
CA ALA A 129 11.50 -12.02 2.22
C ALA A 129 11.17 -10.93 1.19
N PHE A 130 9.90 -10.85 0.75
CA PHE A 130 9.50 -9.79 -0.18
C PHE A 130 9.67 -8.39 0.41
N TRP A 131 9.30 -8.21 1.70
CA TRP A 131 9.49 -6.93 2.38
C TRP A 131 10.96 -6.53 2.40
N GLN A 132 11.85 -7.40 2.85
CA GLN A 132 13.27 -7.11 3.03
C GLN A 132 14.04 -7.00 1.70
N ASP A 133 13.78 -7.91 0.76
CA ASP A 133 14.58 -8.05 -0.46
C ASP A 133 14.08 -7.17 -1.61
N HIS A 134 12.82 -6.75 -1.59
CA HIS A 134 12.21 -6.03 -2.70
C HIS A 134 11.57 -4.70 -2.33
N PHE A 135 10.85 -4.64 -1.21
CA PHE A 135 10.06 -3.46 -0.86
C PHE A 135 10.85 -2.44 -0.04
N ASP A 136 11.58 -2.88 0.97
CA ASP A 136 12.35 -2.04 1.90
C ASP A 136 13.85 -2.30 1.82
N ARG A 137 14.39 -2.28 0.60
CA ARG A 137 15.84 -2.34 0.37
C ARG A 137 16.53 -1.06 0.86
N PRO A 138 17.84 -1.12 1.16
CA PRO A 138 18.61 0.07 1.55
C PRO A 138 18.37 1.25 0.62
N GLY A 139 18.03 2.41 1.19
CA GLY A 139 17.73 3.63 0.45
C GLY A 139 16.32 3.70 -0.18
N GLU A 140 15.48 2.65 -0.04
CA GLU A 140 14.16 2.66 -0.68
C GLU A 140 13.19 3.61 0.00
N LEU A 141 13.22 3.71 1.33
CA LEU A 141 12.41 4.67 2.07
C LEU A 141 12.72 6.11 1.66
N GLU A 142 14.01 6.43 1.47
CA GLU A 142 14.46 7.74 1.02
C GLU A 142 13.97 8.03 -0.40
N ARG A 143 14.13 7.06 -1.33
CA ARG A 143 13.64 7.19 -2.71
C ARG A 143 12.12 7.40 -2.78
N TRP A 144 11.36 6.72 -1.92
CA TRP A 144 9.92 6.92 -1.82
C TRP A 144 9.59 8.29 -1.23
N THR A 145 10.27 8.66 -0.15
CA THR A 145 10.05 9.95 0.54
C THR A 145 10.31 11.11 -0.42
N ASP A 146 11.43 11.07 -1.14
CA ASP A 146 11.79 12.08 -2.14
C ASP A 146 10.77 12.13 -3.27
N TYR A 147 10.33 10.98 -3.75
CA TYR A 147 9.32 10.92 -4.81
C TYR A 147 8.00 11.57 -4.35
N LEU A 148 7.53 11.27 -3.14
CA LEU A 148 6.27 11.81 -2.61
C LEU A 148 6.39 13.30 -2.24
N ALA A 149 7.57 13.79 -1.87
CA ALA A 149 7.81 15.19 -1.56
C ALA A 149 7.98 16.08 -2.81
N ARG A 150 8.39 15.51 -3.96
CA ARG A 150 8.66 16.27 -5.19
C ARG A 150 7.37 16.82 -5.79
N ARG A 151 7.31 18.14 -5.96
CA ARG A 151 6.25 18.79 -6.73
C ARG A 151 6.42 18.42 -8.21
N THR A 152 5.47 17.68 -8.75
CA THR A 152 5.39 17.52 -10.21
C THR A 152 4.94 18.87 -10.78
N THR A 153 5.84 19.62 -11.40
CA THR A 153 5.45 20.76 -12.24
C THR A 153 4.65 20.19 -13.40
N ARG A 154 3.33 20.29 -13.32
CA ARG A 154 2.45 19.96 -14.43
C ARG A 154 2.84 20.89 -15.58
N ARG A 155 3.50 20.38 -16.63
CA ARG A 155 3.54 21.07 -17.90
C ARG A 155 2.08 21.21 -18.32
N THR A 156 1.54 22.41 -18.12
CA THR A 156 0.27 22.80 -18.72
C THR A 156 0.48 22.64 -20.21
N SER A 157 -0.08 21.58 -20.79
CA SER A 157 -0.23 21.45 -22.24
C SER A 157 -1.04 22.68 -22.64
N ALA A 158 -0.39 23.61 -23.31
CA ALA A 158 -1.06 24.78 -23.89
C ALA A 158 -2.18 24.26 -24.75
N ALA A 159 -3.39 24.72 -24.47
CA ALA A 159 -4.54 24.51 -25.36
C ALA A 159 -4.18 24.97 -26.77
N PRO A 160 -4.53 24.21 -27.81
CA PRO A 160 -4.31 24.70 -29.20
C PRO A 160 -5.04 26.02 -29.37
N ARG A 161 -4.30 27.04 -29.85
CA ARG A 161 -4.86 28.31 -30.25
C ARG A 161 -5.95 28.06 -31.32
N PRO A 162 -7.13 28.65 -31.18
CA PRO A 162 -8.10 28.60 -32.27
C PRO A 162 -7.51 29.30 -33.49
N THR A 163 -7.38 28.57 -34.58
CA THR A 163 -7.01 29.12 -35.88
C THR A 163 -8.09 30.11 -36.29
N ALA A 164 -7.68 31.39 -36.45
CA ALA A 164 -8.53 32.42 -37.00
C ALA A 164 -9.00 31.99 -38.38
N GLY A 165 -10.32 31.82 -38.55
CA GLY A 165 -10.95 31.52 -39.83
C GLY A 165 -10.72 32.67 -40.80
N SER A 166 -10.22 32.35 -42.00
CA SER A 166 -10.17 33.22 -43.15
C SER A 166 -11.60 33.63 -43.54
N ALA A 167 -11.85 34.91 -43.61
CA ALA A 167 -13.08 35.46 -44.17
C ALA A 167 -13.13 35.21 -45.69
N PRO A 168 -14.30 34.89 -46.28
CA PRO A 168 -14.44 34.84 -47.74
C PRO A 168 -14.58 36.26 -48.29
N SER A 169 -13.73 36.58 -49.29
CA SER A 169 -13.91 37.77 -50.16
C SER A 169 -15.15 37.59 -50.96
N ALA A 170 -16.02 38.62 -50.93
CA ALA A 170 -17.11 38.83 -51.90
C ALA A 170 -16.54 39.49 -53.14
N SER A 171 -16.92 38.98 -54.30
CA SER A 171 -17.06 39.73 -55.59
C SER A 171 -18.19 39.13 -56.33
#